data_ab6ab2ac9fdecf303312e1caf965cdf0
#
_entry.id   ab6ab2ac9fdecf303312e1caf965cdf0
#
_cell.length_a   1.000
_cell.length_b   1.000
_cell.length_c   1.000
_cell.angle_alpha   90.00
_cell.angle_beta   90.00
_cell.angle_gamma   90.00
#
_symmetry.space_group_name_H-M   'P 1'
#
loop_
_entity.id
_entity.type
_entity.pdbx_description
1 polymer ?
#
loop_
_entity_poly.entity_id
_entity_poly.type
_entity_poly.pdbx_seq_one_letter_code
_entity_poly.pdbx_strand_id
1 'polypeptide(L)'
;MANKNDITKTRMKAGDPAADIFERFLNKNGINYQNYGLNKQANITGKMPRFVRNTPDYIVKGKVVSLFEVKGFKDELWLKVNDVYEYKKWNNIMNLWYFFVLFEEGKHEYKIINHFTLMNLITTSEQKQHGDPNYYDDKWCYVIQWDSIRSVI
;
A
#
# COMPACT_ATOMS: atom_id res chain seq x y z
N MET A 1 -11.31 23.48 -16.45
CA MET A 1 -11.65 22.03 -16.38
C MET A 1 -10.38 21.21 -16.45
N ALA A 2 -10.05 20.52 -15.38
CA ALA A 2 -8.93 19.60 -15.40
C ALA A 2 -9.28 18.42 -16.33
N ASN A 3 -8.42 18.15 -17.29
CA ASN A 3 -8.56 17.02 -18.20
C ASN A 3 -8.49 15.73 -17.37
N LYS A 4 -9.27 14.69 -17.72
CA LYS A 4 -9.21 13.37 -17.06
C LYS A 4 -7.79 12.85 -16.93
N ASN A 5 -6.91 13.18 -17.87
CA ASN A 5 -5.49 12.84 -17.83
C ASN A 5 -4.73 13.53 -16.69
N ASP A 6 -5.13 14.75 -16.32
CA ASP A 6 -4.48 15.50 -15.23
C ASP A 6 -4.87 14.98 -13.86
N ILE A 7 -6.12 14.53 -13.70
CA ILE A 7 -6.61 13.89 -12.48
C ILE A 7 -5.87 12.56 -12.26
N THR A 8 -5.70 11.78 -13.32
CA THR A 8 -4.97 10.51 -13.25
C THR A 8 -3.49 10.73 -12.93
N LYS A 9 -2.85 11.73 -13.53
CA LYS A 9 -1.46 12.11 -13.20
C LYS A 9 -1.32 12.59 -11.76
N THR A 10 -2.28 13.35 -11.24
CA THR A 10 -2.28 13.83 -9.86
C THR A 10 -2.43 12.68 -8.86
N ARG A 11 -3.29 11.70 -9.16
CA ARG A 11 -3.46 10.49 -8.33
C ARG A 11 -2.21 9.60 -8.36
N MET A 12 -1.55 9.48 -9.49
CA MET A 12 -0.31 8.71 -9.63
C MET A 12 0.84 9.37 -8.85
N LYS A 13 0.94 10.70 -8.91
CA LYS A 13 1.91 11.47 -8.12
C LYS A 13 1.70 11.31 -6.61
N ALA A 14 0.49 11.04 -6.14
CA ALA A 14 0.22 10.83 -4.71
C ALA A 14 0.81 9.52 -4.17
N GLY A 15 1.02 8.48 -5.01
CA GLY A 15 1.69 7.24 -4.63
C GLY A 15 3.21 7.30 -4.75
N ASP A 16 3.73 8.14 -5.66
CA ASP A 16 5.17 8.25 -5.97
C ASP A 16 6.04 8.65 -4.75
N PRO A 17 5.61 9.61 -3.90
CA PRO A 17 6.44 10.00 -2.74
C PRO A 17 6.71 8.85 -1.77
N ALA A 18 5.76 7.97 -1.52
CA ALA A 18 5.95 6.83 -0.64
C ALA A 18 6.92 5.81 -1.25
N ALA A 19 6.80 5.54 -2.54
CA ALA A 19 7.72 4.68 -3.28
C ALA A 19 9.13 5.24 -3.26
N ASP A 20 9.29 6.55 -3.49
CA ASP A 20 10.59 7.21 -3.45
C ASP A 20 11.26 7.09 -2.08
N ILE A 21 10.50 7.23 -1.00
CA ILE A 21 11.01 7.09 0.37
C ILE A 21 11.47 5.65 0.59
N PHE A 22 10.70 4.67 0.13
CA PHE A 22 11.03 3.26 0.26
C PHE A 22 12.29 2.90 -0.53
N GLU A 23 12.41 3.34 -1.78
CA GLU A 23 13.57 3.07 -2.61
C GLU A 23 14.84 3.73 -2.04
N ARG A 24 14.74 4.95 -1.51
CA ARG A 24 15.85 5.59 -0.82
C ARG A 24 16.28 4.83 0.43
N PHE A 25 15.32 4.30 1.19
CA PHE A 25 15.59 3.46 2.35
C PHE A 25 16.37 2.21 1.94
N LEU A 26 15.94 1.51 0.88
CA LEU A 26 16.62 0.32 0.40
C LEU A 26 18.02 0.64 -0.12
N ASN A 27 18.16 1.67 -0.91
CA ASN A 27 19.45 2.12 -1.48
C ASN A 27 20.43 2.51 -0.38
N LYS A 28 19.97 3.26 0.62
CA LYS A 28 20.79 3.68 1.76
C LYS A 28 21.32 2.49 2.55
N ASN A 29 20.56 1.42 2.64
CA ASN A 29 20.92 0.21 3.38
C ASN A 29 21.59 -0.86 2.49
N GLY A 30 21.85 -0.56 1.22
CA GLY A 30 22.50 -1.48 0.29
C GLY A 30 21.66 -2.71 -0.03
N ILE A 31 20.35 -2.61 0.04
CA ILE A 31 19.42 -3.72 -0.19
C ILE A 31 18.96 -3.71 -1.64
N ASN A 32 19.16 -4.81 -2.35
CA ASN A 32 18.72 -4.99 -3.72
C ASN A 32 17.20 -5.23 -3.78
N TYR A 33 16.56 -4.66 -4.78
CA TYR A 33 15.13 -4.80 -4.98
C TYR A 33 14.77 -4.77 -6.46
N GLN A 34 13.55 -5.17 -6.75
CA GLN A 34 12.99 -5.14 -8.10
C GLN A 34 11.53 -4.71 -8.01
N ASN A 35 11.12 -3.82 -8.91
CA ASN A 35 9.70 -3.51 -9.11
C ASN A 35 8.97 -4.77 -9.55
N TYR A 36 7.84 -5.07 -8.91
CA TYR A 36 7.09 -6.29 -9.17
C TYR A 36 5.64 -6.02 -9.50
N GLY A 37 5.06 -5.02 -8.85
CA GLY A 37 3.68 -4.62 -9.06
C GLY A 37 3.39 -4.20 -10.50
N LEU A 38 2.13 -4.30 -10.88
CA LEU A 38 1.67 -3.87 -12.20
C LEU A 38 1.95 -2.38 -12.41
N ASN A 39 2.46 -2.06 -13.58
CA ASN A 39 2.57 -0.68 -14.00
C ASN A 39 1.17 -0.09 -14.20
N LYS A 40 0.74 0.74 -13.27
CA LYS A 40 -0.57 1.41 -13.30
C LYS A 40 -0.77 2.30 -14.56
N GLN A 41 0.30 2.59 -15.28
CA GLN A 41 0.24 3.35 -16.52
C GLN A 41 -0.30 2.53 -17.70
N ALA A 42 -0.34 1.23 -17.61
CA ALA A 42 -0.68 0.36 -18.72
C ALA A 42 -2.19 0.23 -19.02
N ASN A 43 -3.07 0.85 -18.23
CA ASN A 43 -4.53 0.86 -18.41
C ASN A 43 -5.18 -0.53 -18.62
N ILE A 44 -4.50 -1.60 -18.23
CA ILE A 44 -4.95 -2.98 -18.46
C ILE A 44 -5.75 -3.50 -17.26
N THR A 45 -5.86 -2.71 -16.20
CA THR A 45 -6.34 -3.14 -14.89
C THR A 45 -7.80 -3.53 -14.84
N GLY A 46 -8.65 -3.03 -15.76
CA GLY A 46 -10.10 -3.27 -15.71
C GLY A 46 -10.53 -4.71 -15.98
N LYS A 47 -9.69 -5.54 -16.62
CA LYS A 47 -10.01 -6.92 -17.01
C LYS A 47 -9.20 -7.98 -16.28
N MET A 48 -8.32 -7.57 -15.35
CA MET A 48 -7.46 -8.51 -14.64
C MET A 48 -8.14 -9.09 -13.40
N PRO A 49 -7.87 -10.35 -13.06
CA PRO A 49 -8.28 -10.90 -11.77
C PRO A 49 -7.77 -10.03 -10.62
N ARG A 50 -8.57 -9.91 -9.57
CA ARG A 50 -8.24 -9.08 -8.40
C ARG A 50 -6.89 -9.46 -7.78
N PHE A 51 -6.58 -10.73 -7.73
CA PHE A 51 -5.29 -11.23 -7.23
C PHE A 51 -4.11 -10.63 -7.99
N VAL A 52 -4.20 -10.57 -9.32
CA VAL A 52 -3.13 -10.00 -10.16
C VAL A 52 -3.05 -8.48 -10.00
N ARG A 53 -4.19 -7.79 -9.89
CA ARG A 53 -4.23 -6.34 -9.66
C ARG A 53 -3.60 -5.93 -8.34
N ASN A 54 -3.63 -6.81 -7.35
CA ASN A 54 -3.06 -6.58 -6.02
C ASN A 54 -1.68 -7.23 -5.86
N THR A 55 -0.96 -7.43 -6.96
CA THR A 55 0.45 -7.84 -6.91
C THR A 55 1.24 -6.83 -6.08
N PRO A 56 2.02 -7.28 -5.08
CA PRO A 56 2.84 -6.39 -4.28
C PRO A 56 3.79 -5.53 -5.12
N ASP A 57 4.12 -4.36 -4.63
CA ASP A 57 4.88 -3.35 -5.38
C ASP A 57 6.32 -3.78 -5.66
N TYR A 58 6.95 -4.51 -4.74
CA TYR A 58 8.38 -4.83 -4.81
C TYR A 58 8.68 -6.26 -4.39
N ILE A 59 9.72 -6.82 -5.03
CA ILE A 59 10.48 -7.96 -4.49
C ILE A 59 11.76 -7.37 -3.89
N VAL A 60 12.01 -7.65 -2.62
CA VAL A 60 13.20 -7.17 -1.91
C VAL A 60 14.14 -8.35 -1.66
N LYS A 61 15.37 -8.20 -2.10
CA LYS A 61 16.41 -9.24 -2.04
C LYS A 61 17.38 -8.94 -0.88
N GLY A 62 16.88 -9.10 0.36
CA GLY A 62 17.71 -9.03 1.56
C GLY A 62 18.33 -10.40 1.90
N LYS A 63 18.53 -10.67 3.18
CA LYS A 63 18.94 -12.01 3.65
C LYS A 63 17.92 -13.08 3.26
N VAL A 64 16.66 -12.71 3.24
CA VAL A 64 15.53 -13.51 2.76
C VAL A 64 14.82 -12.68 1.69
N VAL A 65 14.40 -13.33 0.62
CA VAL A 65 13.59 -12.67 -0.42
C VAL A 65 12.18 -12.45 0.13
N SER A 66 11.68 -11.23 0.03
CA SER A 66 10.38 -10.82 0.58
C SER A 66 9.61 -9.96 -0.43
N LEU A 67 8.30 -9.95 -0.28
CA LEU A 67 7.43 -9.03 -0.99
C LEU A 67 7.16 -7.80 -0.12
N PHE A 68 7.04 -6.64 -0.74
CA PHE A 68 6.70 -5.40 -0.06
C PHE A 68 5.56 -4.68 -0.77
N GLU A 69 4.59 -4.26 0.01
CA GLU A 69 3.53 -3.35 -0.39
C GLU A 69 3.79 -2.00 0.25
N VAL A 70 3.79 -0.94 -0.55
CA VAL A 70 4.09 0.43 -0.09
C VAL A 70 2.82 1.26 -0.14
N LYS A 71 2.49 1.90 0.97
CA LYS A 71 1.31 2.78 1.07
C LYS A 71 1.68 4.09 1.72
N GLY A 72 1.39 5.19 1.03
CA GLY A 72 1.45 6.54 1.59
C GLY A 72 0.04 7.02 1.96
N PHE A 73 -0.07 7.76 3.04
CA PHE A 73 -1.36 8.28 3.51
C PHE A 73 -1.19 9.53 4.37
N LYS A 74 -2.30 10.20 4.61
CA LYS A 74 -2.42 11.31 5.56
C LYS A 74 -3.43 10.92 6.63
N ASP A 75 -3.21 11.36 7.86
CA ASP A 75 -4.07 11.16 9.02
C ASP A 75 -4.24 9.70 9.42
N GLU A 76 -4.97 8.90 8.66
CA GLU A 76 -5.26 7.50 8.97
C GLU A 76 -5.12 6.62 7.72
N LEU A 77 -4.76 5.36 7.93
CA LEU A 77 -4.58 4.40 6.85
C LEU A 77 -5.91 3.69 6.54
N TRP A 78 -6.34 3.79 5.31
CA TRP A 78 -7.52 3.09 4.79
C TRP A 78 -7.08 1.94 3.89
N LEU A 79 -7.43 0.71 4.28
CA LEU A 79 -7.14 -0.49 3.50
C LEU A 79 -8.44 -1.17 3.11
N LYS A 80 -8.66 -1.34 1.82
CA LYS A 80 -9.84 -2.05 1.32
C LYS A 80 -9.84 -3.50 1.82
N VAL A 81 -10.97 -3.94 2.36
CA VAL A 81 -11.14 -5.32 2.87
C VAL A 81 -10.77 -6.34 1.79
N ASN A 82 -11.20 -6.09 0.54
CA ASN A 82 -10.90 -6.96 -0.58
C ASN A 82 -9.41 -7.02 -0.91
N ASP A 83 -8.70 -5.91 -0.79
CA ASP A 83 -7.24 -5.88 -1.02
C ASP A 83 -6.50 -6.70 0.05
N VAL A 84 -6.90 -6.55 1.31
CA VAL A 84 -6.33 -7.32 2.42
C VAL A 84 -6.53 -8.82 2.22
N TYR A 85 -7.69 -9.22 1.71
CA TYR A 85 -7.97 -10.60 1.36
C TYR A 85 -6.98 -11.14 0.32
N GLU A 86 -6.67 -10.35 -0.70
CA GLU A 86 -5.68 -10.72 -1.71
C GLU A 86 -4.25 -10.73 -1.16
N TYR A 87 -3.92 -9.81 -0.26
CA TYR A 87 -2.60 -9.80 0.42
C TYR A 87 -2.35 -11.09 1.20
N LYS A 88 -3.37 -11.67 1.80
CA LYS A 88 -3.27 -12.97 2.46
C LYS A 88 -2.76 -14.05 1.51
N LYS A 89 -3.28 -14.08 0.29
CA LYS A 89 -2.86 -15.03 -0.74
C LYS A 89 -1.40 -14.81 -1.13
N TRP A 90 -0.99 -13.56 -1.31
CA TRP A 90 0.39 -13.22 -1.63
C TRP A 90 1.34 -13.61 -0.50
N ASN A 91 0.94 -13.38 0.76
CA ASN A 91 1.75 -13.79 1.91
C ASN A 91 1.94 -15.31 1.99
N ASN A 92 1.00 -16.10 1.50
CA ASN A 92 1.14 -17.56 1.42
C ASN A 92 2.14 -18.01 0.37
N ILE A 93 2.39 -17.20 -0.64
CA ILE A 93 3.39 -17.46 -1.68
C ILE A 93 4.79 -17.08 -1.19
N MET A 94 4.94 -15.92 -0.59
CA MET A 94 6.18 -15.38 -0.08
C MET A 94 5.87 -14.34 1.00
N ASN A 95 6.70 -14.27 2.03
CA ASN A 95 6.48 -13.32 3.14
C ASN A 95 6.22 -11.92 2.61
N LEU A 96 5.07 -11.37 2.99
CA LEU A 96 4.65 -10.03 2.60
C LEU A 96 4.87 -9.06 3.76
N TRP A 97 5.58 -7.99 3.48
CA TRP A 97 5.84 -6.89 4.39
C TRP A 97 5.18 -5.62 3.86
N TYR A 98 4.93 -4.69 4.74
CA TYR A 98 4.32 -3.41 4.41
C TYR A 98 5.25 -2.29 4.84
N PHE A 99 5.40 -1.31 3.96
CA PHE A 99 6.09 -0.07 4.24
C PHE A 99 5.05 1.04 4.21
N PHE A 100 4.63 1.47 5.38
CA PHE A 100 3.61 2.51 5.53
C PHE A 100 4.27 3.85 5.80
N VAL A 101 3.86 4.87 5.06
CA VAL A 101 4.40 6.22 5.17
C VAL A 101 3.27 7.19 5.50
N LEU A 102 3.36 7.82 6.66
CA LEU A 102 2.49 8.93 7.01
C LEU A 102 3.13 10.23 6.52
N PHE A 103 2.40 10.99 5.74
CA PHE A 103 2.80 12.32 5.31
C PHE A 103 2.12 13.37 6.18
N GLU A 104 2.93 14.22 6.80
CA GLU A 104 2.50 15.41 7.50
C GLU A 104 3.07 16.64 6.80
N GLU A 105 2.58 17.82 7.13
CA GLU A 105 3.06 19.06 6.52
C GLU A 105 4.57 19.22 6.74
N GLY A 106 5.33 19.17 5.64
CA GLY A 106 6.78 19.34 5.63
C GLY A 106 7.60 18.17 6.17
N LYS A 107 7.00 17.04 6.54
CA LYS A 107 7.72 15.87 7.07
C LYS A 107 6.97 14.56 6.80
N HIS A 108 7.66 13.45 7.05
CA HIS A 108 7.05 12.12 6.96
C HIS A 108 7.62 11.19 8.03
N GLU A 109 6.84 10.17 8.35
CA GLU A 109 7.28 9.02 9.16
C GLU A 109 6.99 7.74 8.39
N TYR A 110 7.75 6.69 8.64
CA TYR A 110 7.44 5.37 8.09
C TYR A 110 7.54 4.28 9.15
N LYS A 111 6.86 3.17 8.88
CA LYS A 111 6.90 1.97 9.69
C LYS A 111 6.88 0.75 8.78
N ILE A 112 7.71 -0.24 9.11
CA ILE A 112 7.76 -1.53 8.41
C ILE A 112 7.09 -2.55 9.31
N ILE A 113 6.08 -3.24 8.80
CA ILE A 113 5.39 -4.31 9.54
C ILE A 113 5.22 -5.54 8.65
N ASN A 114 5.19 -6.72 9.26
CA ASN A 114 4.90 -7.95 8.55
C ASN A 114 3.39 -8.20 8.45
N HIS A 115 3.01 -9.20 7.67
CA HIS A 115 1.60 -9.51 7.45
C HIS A 115 0.87 -9.93 8.73
N PHE A 116 1.53 -10.69 9.59
CA PHE A 116 0.97 -11.12 10.87
C PHE A 116 0.61 -9.91 11.76
N THR A 117 1.51 -8.94 11.83
CA THR A 117 1.28 -7.70 12.59
C THR A 117 0.12 -6.89 12.01
N LEU A 118 0.04 -6.79 10.67
CA LEU A 118 -1.08 -6.12 10.02
C LEU A 118 -2.41 -6.79 10.37
N MET A 119 -2.47 -8.13 10.36
CA MET A 119 -3.68 -8.86 10.72
C MET A 119 -4.11 -8.58 12.17
N ASN A 120 -3.16 -8.47 13.09
CA ASN A 120 -3.46 -8.10 14.47
C ASN A 120 -4.02 -6.67 14.59
N LEU A 121 -3.46 -5.72 13.85
CA LEU A 121 -3.99 -4.35 13.80
C LEU A 121 -5.41 -4.30 13.25
N ILE A 122 -5.69 -5.10 12.23
CA ILE A 122 -7.00 -5.17 11.59
C ILE A 122 -8.08 -5.69 12.55
N THR A 123 -7.76 -6.64 13.43
CA THR A 123 -8.74 -7.19 14.38
C THR A 123 -9.31 -6.15 15.32
N THR A 124 -8.58 -5.09 15.60
CA THR A 124 -9.00 -4.00 16.49
C THR A 124 -9.37 -2.72 15.76
N SER A 125 -9.30 -2.72 14.42
CA SER A 125 -9.61 -1.56 13.62
C SER A 125 -11.11 -1.41 13.37
N GLU A 126 -11.52 -0.18 13.10
CA GLU A 126 -12.86 0.10 12.61
C GLU A 126 -12.99 -0.28 11.13
N GLN A 127 -14.18 -0.67 10.73
CA GLN A 127 -14.54 -0.81 9.33
C GLN A 127 -15.46 0.33 8.93
N LYS A 128 -15.10 1.05 7.89
CA LYS A 128 -15.91 2.13 7.33
C LYS A 128 -16.07 1.93 5.84
N GLN A 129 -17.22 2.35 5.35
CA GLN A 129 -17.49 2.36 3.93
C GLN A 129 -16.87 3.61 3.32
N HIS A 130 -15.97 3.42 2.36
CA HIS A 130 -15.42 4.53 1.58
C HIS A 130 -16.40 4.82 0.45
N GLY A 131 -17.28 5.78 0.65
CA GLY A 131 -18.30 6.11 -0.34
C GLY A 131 -18.21 7.55 -0.80
N ASP A 132 -17.75 7.77 -2.01
CA ASP A 132 -18.30 8.82 -2.85
C ASP A 132 -19.52 8.18 -3.54
N PRO A 133 -20.75 8.66 -3.30
CA PRO A 133 -21.94 8.10 -3.91
C PRO A 133 -21.96 8.16 -5.43
N ASN A 134 -21.02 8.88 -6.04
CA ASN A 134 -20.83 8.98 -7.49
C ASN A 134 -19.89 7.90 -8.04
N TYR A 135 -19.24 7.13 -7.19
CA TYR A 135 -18.42 5.98 -7.59
C TYR A 135 -19.12 4.70 -7.16
N TYR A 136 -19.25 3.77 -8.08
CA TYR A 136 -19.84 2.44 -7.89
C TYR A 136 -19.12 1.55 -6.87
N ASP A 137 -18.26 2.12 -6.04
CA ASP A 137 -17.39 1.40 -5.13
C ASP A 137 -17.69 1.73 -3.68
N ASP A 138 -18.85 1.27 -3.19
CA ASP A 138 -19.12 1.16 -1.75
C ASP A 138 -18.19 0.09 -1.16
N LYS A 139 -16.89 0.41 -1.13
CA LYS A 139 -15.90 -0.55 -0.62
C LYS A 139 -15.71 -0.37 0.86
N TRP A 140 -15.92 -1.44 1.59
CA TRP A 140 -15.57 -1.52 2.99
C TRP A 140 -14.04 -1.46 3.12
N CYS A 141 -13.59 -0.64 4.07
CA CYS A 141 -12.18 -0.45 4.39
C CYS A 141 -11.96 -0.68 5.88
N TYR A 142 -10.81 -1.23 6.21
CA TYR A 142 -10.26 -1.14 7.55
C TYR A 142 -9.62 0.23 7.71
N VAL A 143 -9.91 0.91 8.82
CA VAL A 143 -9.33 2.22 9.13
C VAL A 143 -8.41 2.06 10.33
N ILE A 144 -7.13 2.28 10.10
CA ILE A 144 -6.09 2.07 11.11
C ILE A 144 -5.44 3.41 11.45
N GLN A 145 -5.45 3.74 12.73
CA GLN A 145 -4.83 4.96 13.24
C GLN A 145 -3.31 4.83 13.24
N TRP A 146 -2.61 5.90 12.89
CA TRP A 146 -1.15 5.89 12.87
C TRP A 146 -0.54 5.52 14.23
N ASP A 147 -1.11 6.00 15.32
CA ASP A 147 -0.62 5.69 16.65
C ASP A 147 -0.61 4.18 16.93
N SER A 148 -1.58 3.44 16.41
CA SER A 148 -1.60 1.98 16.51
C SER A 148 -0.47 1.33 15.71
N ILE A 149 -0.18 1.85 14.52
CA ILE A 149 0.92 1.37 13.67
C ILE A 149 2.27 1.72 14.31
N ARG A 150 2.41 2.96 14.78
CA ARG A 150 3.64 3.45 15.42
C ARG A 150 4.00 2.63 16.66
N SER A 151 3.00 2.18 17.41
CA SER A 151 3.19 1.45 18.69
C SER A 151 3.63 0.00 18.49
N VAL A 152 3.63 -0.51 17.28
CA VAL A 152 4.07 -1.88 16.98
C VAL A 152 5.59 -1.98 17.20
N ILE A 153 5.98 -2.98 17.95
CA ILE A 153 7.39 -3.27 18.24
C ILE A 153 8.01 -4.09 17.10
#